data_804253c7972d32aa3100523b290daf5f
#
_entry.id   804253c7972d32aa3100523b290daf5f
#
_cell.length_a   1.000
_cell.length_b   1.000
_cell.length_c   1.000
_cell.angle_alpha   90.00
_cell.angle_beta   90.00
_cell.angle_gamma   90.00
#
_symmetry.space_group_name_H-M   'P 1'
#
loop_
_entity.id
_entity.type
_entity.pdbx_description
1 polymer ?
#
loop_
_entity_poly.entity_id
_entity_poly.type
_entity_poly.pdbx_seq_one_letter_code
_entity_poly.pdbx_strand_id
1 'polypeptide(L)'
;MPAIDKSALAAILRLSHARSVGPVTFRRLVRVFGSAEAVLAAPRERLLEVPETTARTADGIADARKDPWAEAEVDRAAQRGIQILTLDDPLYPRYLLSTYDPPVALYVDGTLLAEDALSVAIVGSRHCSHYGRTQAEKLAAGLAAAGFTVVSGLARGIDSAAHMGALSVDRGRTIAVLGNGLGTVYPPENRQLYDRIVTAPAHGASLSELPLDTPPAAQHFPGRNRIIAGMSLGTIVVEGSETSGSLITARYAVDMDREVFAVPGSVDSPNSRGPHRLIKAGAKLVEDVEDVLEELREIAEPLVKIRPPDPRLRLPDSKKEPEKATSSTPLLDAVGGGENKGARKAKSDDGLDPARPSTTDLRAVKLNPREKLIYGMLDQTAARAVDELIVESKLQPQEVLATLLVLEVRRLCRQLPGKRYVKA
;
A
#
# COMPACT_ATOMS: atom_id res chain seq x y z
N MET A 1 19.03 -3.44 22.26
CA MET A 1 18.17 -3.10 23.41
C MET A 1 17.86 -4.36 24.17
N PRO A 2 17.68 -4.35 25.51
CA PRO A 2 17.23 -5.52 26.22
C PRO A 2 15.85 -5.94 25.68
N ALA A 3 15.63 -7.25 25.54
CA ALA A 3 14.33 -7.80 25.18
C ALA A 3 13.28 -7.26 26.16
N ILE A 4 12.09 -6.92 25.67
CA ILE A 4 10.97 -6.49 26.53
C ILE A 4 10.78 -7.57 27.61
N ASP A 5 10.67 -7.14 28.87
CA ASP A 5 10.42 -8.05 29.97
C ASP A 5 9.11 -8.81 29.73
N LYS A 6 9.12 -10.11 30.04
CA LYS A 6 7.97 -11.00 29.86
C LYS A 6 6.72 -10.44 30.54
N SER A 7 6.86 -9.80 31.71
CA SER A 7 5.76 -9.20 32.46
C SER A 7 5.16 -8.01 31.70
N ALA A 8 6.01 -7.13 31.15
CA ALA A 8 5.58 -5.98 30.34
C ALA A 8 4.87 -6.42 29.06
N LEU A 9 5.41 -7.45 28.38
CA LEU A 9 4.77 -8.01 27.18
C LEU A 9 3.39 -8.62 27.52
N ALA A 10 3.29 -9.37 28.62
CA ALA A 10 1.99 -9.92 29.07
C ALA A 10 0.99 -8.81 29.41
N ALA A 11 1.43 -7.70 30.02
CA ALA A 11 0.58 -6.55 30.29
C ALA A 11 0.07 -5.88 29.01
N ILE A 12 0.94 -5.74 27.99
CA ILE A 12 0.56 -5.21 26.67
C ILE A 12 -0.50 -6.10 26.01
N LEU A 13 -0.28 -7.42 25.97
CA LEU A 13 -1.24 -8.36 25.41
C LEU A 13 -2.57 -8.34 26.16
N ARG A 14 -2.53 -8.36 27.48
CA ARG A 14 -3.72 -8.32 28.35
C ARG A 14 -4.55 -7.06 28.09
N LEU A 15 -3.92 -5.89 28.03
CA LEU A 15 -4.61 -4.64 27.76
C LEU A 15 -5.15 -4.58 26.33
N SER A 16 -4.37 -5.02 25.33
CA SER A 16 -4.80 -5.00 23.92
C SER A 16 -5.98 -5.93 23.62
N HIS A 17 -6.16 -6.98 24.43
CA HIS A 17 -7.28 -7.94 24.32
C HIS A 17 -8.44 -7.62 25.27
N ALA A 18 -8.31 -6.59 26.11
CA ALA A 18 -9.40 -6.16 26.96
C ALA A 18 -10.60 -5.71 26.10
N ARG A 19 -11.80 -6.09 26.54
CA ARG A 19 -13.04 -5.76 25.82
C ARG A 19 -13.16 -4.26 25.55
N SER A 20 -13.44 -3.89 24.30
CA SER A 20 -13.55 -2.51 23.83
C SER A 20 -12.24 -1.68 23.86
N VAL A 21 -11.09 -2.35 23.91
CA VAL A 21 -9.78 -1.73 23.73
C VAL A 21 -9.24 -2.14 22.35
N GLY A 22 -9.33 -1.23 21.40
CA GLY A 22 -8.67 -1.37 20.10
C GLY A 22 -7.33 -0.64 20.07
N PRO A 23 -6.55 -0.73 18.98
CA PRO A 23 -5.21 -0.11 18.87
C PRO A 23 -5.19 1.38 19.21
N VAL A 24 -6.17 2.14 18.74
CA VAL A 24 -6.29 3.59 19.01
C VAL A 24 -6.53 3.85 20.50
N THR A 25 -7.45 3.12 21.11
CA THR A 25 -7.76 3.24 22.55
C THR A 25 -6.55 2.83 23.40
N PHE A 26 -5.89 1.73 23.04
CA PHE A 26 -4.66 1.27 23.70
C PHE A 26 -3.60 2.40 23.71
N ARG A 27 -3.25 2.95 22.55
CA ARG A 27 -2.24 4.03 22.41
C ARG A 27 -2.61 5.27 23.22
N ARG A 28 -3.88 5.64 23.24
CA ARG A 28 -4.38 6.78 24.01
C ARG A 28 -4.21 6.55 25.53
N LEU A 29 -4.62 5.39 26.02
CA LEU A 29 -4.49 5.04 27.42
C LEU A 29 -3.02 5.00 27.85
N VAL A 30 -2.17 4.30 27.09
CA VAL A 30 -0.73 4.22 27.39
C VAL A 30 -0.08 5.58 27.34
N ARG A 31 -0.46 6.48 26.44
CA ARG A 31 0.06 7.87 26.43
C ARG A 31 -0.24 8.64 27.71
N VAL A 32 -1.42 8.42 28.32
CA VAL A 32 -1.83 9.11 29.55
C VAL A 32 -1.19 8.50 30.78
N PHE A 33 -1.12 7.17 30.85
CA PHE A 33 -0.66 6.46 32.06
C PHE A 33 0.82 6.05 32.00
N GLY A 34 1.45 6.14 30.85
CA GLY A 34 2.88 5.84 30.65
C GLY A 34 3.17 4.39 30.24
N SER A 35 2.41 3.41 30.71
CA SER A 35 2.60 2.00 30.34
C SER A 35 1.29 1.17 30.42
N ALA A 36 1.30 -0.03 29.83
CA ALA A 36 0.17 -0.95 29.89
C ALA A 36 -0.09 -1.42 31.31
N GLU A 37 0.95 -1.66 32.11
CA GLU A 37 0.85 -2.03 33.53
C GLU A 37 0.16 -0.92 34.33
N ALA A 38 0.55 0.35 34.09
CA ALA A 38 -0.05 1.48 34.78
C ALA A 38 -1.54 1.65 34.40
N VAL A 39 -1.90 1.40 33.13
CA VAL A 39 -3.33 1.37 32.71
C VAL A 39 -4.08 0.26 33.42
N LEU A 40 -3.54 -0.94 33.45
CA LEU A 40 -4.16 -2.08 34.13
C LEU A 40 -4.27 -1.84 35.64
N ALA A 41 -3.35 -1.13 36.27
CA ALA A 41 -3.40 -0.81 37.72
C ALA A 41 -4.34 0.37 38.04
N ALA A 42 -4.67 1.22 37.05
CA ALA A 42 -5.43 2.44 37.28
C ALA A 42 -6.86 2.19 37.79
N PRO A 43 -7.37 2.95 38.76
CA PRO A 43 -8.76 2.82 39.21
C PRO A 43 -9.71 3.24 38.07
N ARG A 44 -10.93 2.71 38.11
CA ARG A 44 -11.97 2.89 37.10
C ARG A 44 -12.24 4.38 36.79
N GLU A 45 -12.31 5.17 37.86
CA GLU A 45 -12.57 6.63 37.76
C GLU A 45 -11.51 7.34 36.92
N ARG A 46 -10.24 7.00 37.15
CA ARG A 46 -9.12 7.56 36.40
C ARG A 46 -9.12 7.14 34.93
N LEU A 47 -9.56 5.90 34.61
CA LEU A 47 -9.72 5.45 33.23
C LEU A 47 -10.80 6.25 32.50
N LEU A 48 -11.89 6.61 33.20
CA LEU A 48 -12.99 7.39 32.64
C LEU A 48 -12.65 8.88 32.38
N GLU A 49 -11.60 9.41 33.03
CA GLU A 49 -11.09 10.76 32.75
C GLU A 49 -10.40 10.86 31.38
N VAL A 50 -9.97 9.73 30.80
CA VAL A 50 -9.32 9.71 29.48
C VAL A 50 -10.39 9.89 28.38
N PRO A 51 -10.25 10.88 27.49
CA PRO A 51 -11.22 11.15 26.42
C PRO A 51 -11.59 9.90 25.63
N GLU A 52 -12.86 9.75 25.27
CA GLU A 52 -13.41 8.62 24.50
C GLU A 52 -13.27 7.24 25.21
N THR A 53 -12.92 7.19 26.49
CA THR A 53 -12.97 5.97 27.28
C THR A 53 -14.37 5.81 27.87
N THR A 54 -15.04 4.75 27.46
CA THR A 54 -16.40 4.45 27.93
C THR A 54 -16.40 3.59 29.20
N ALA A 55 -17.54 3.56 29.92
CA ALA A 55 -17.72 2.64 31.04
C ALA A 55 -17.42 1.18 30.62
N ARG A 56 -17.88 0.77 29.43
CA ARG A 56 -17.62 -0.56 28.86
C ARG A 56 -16.12 -0.85 28.68
N THR A 57 -15.35 0.15 28.28
CA THR A 57 -13.88 0.04 28.14
C THR A 57 -13.22 -0.12 29.51
N ALA A 58 -13.60 0.71 30.49
CA ALA A 58 -13.05 0.64 31.84
C ALA A 58 -13.39 -0.70 32.54
N ASP A 59 -14.61 -1.19 32.35
CA ASP A 59 -15.04 -2.49 32.88
C ASP A 59 -14.28 -3.63 32.19
N GLY A 60 -14.07 -3.56 30.84
CA GLY A 60 -13.28 -4.55 30.12
C GLY A 60 -11.81 -4.61 30.57
N ILE A 61 -11.21 -3.45 30.90
CA ILE A 61 -9.85 -3.39 31.47
C ILE A 61 -9.82 -4.01 32.88
N ALA A 62 -10.84 -3.75 33.71
CA ALA A 62 -10.94 -4.34 35.05
C ALA A 62 -11.07 -5.86 34.99
N ASP A 63 -11.86 -6.40 34.08
CA ASP A 63 -12.01 -7.84 33.83
C ASP A 63 -10.66 -8.47 33.40
N ALA A 64 -9.96 -7.79 32.47
CA ALA A 64 -8.70 -8.27 31.90
C ALA A 64 -7.57 -8.39 32.96
N ARG A 65 -7.59 -7.62 34.04
CA ARG A 65 -6.55 -7.64 35.09
C ARG A 65 -6.29 -9.04 35.67
N LYS A 66 -7.33 -9.85 35.79
CA LYS A 66 -7.26 -11.16 36.42
C LYS A 66 -7.10 -12.31 35.43
N ASP A 67 -7.08 -12.02 34.15
CA ASP A 67 -6.97 -13.05 33.13
C ASP A 67 -5.52 -13.54 33.01
N PRO A 68 -5.23 -14.82 33.31
CA PRO A 68 -3.87 -15.39 33.19
C PRO A 68 -3.51 -15.72 31.74
N TRP A 69 -4.40 -15.48 30.79
CA TRP A 69 -4.23 -15.84 29.39
C TRP A 69 -2.94 -15.25 28.78
N ALA A 70 -2.63 -13.99 29.11
CA ALA A 70 -1.53 -13.28 28.48
C ALA A 70 -0.15 -13.90 28.76
N GLU A 71 0.10 -14.32 30.00
CA GLU A 71 1.35 -15.00 30.38
C GLU A 71 1.47 -16.37 29.68
N ALA A 72 0.35 -17.12 29.65
CA ALA A 72 0.30 -18.41 28.96
C ALA A 72 0.51 -18.23 27.46
N GLU A 73 0.01 -17.14 26.85
CA GLU A 73 0.20 -16.83 25.44
C GLU A 73 1.66 -16.50 25.11
N VAL A 74 2.34 -15.69 25.94
CA VAL A 74 3.77 -15.40 25.79
C VAL A 74 4.59 -16.68 25.87
N ASP A 75 4.29 -17.57 26.84
CA ASP A 75 5.00 -18.84 26.98
C ASP A 75 4.79 -19.76 25.77
N ARG A 76 3.57 -19.88 25.28
CA ARG A 76 3.26 -20.68 24.09
C ARG A 76 3.94 -20.15 22.84
N ALA A 77 3.99 -18.82 22.66
CA ALA A 77 4.71 -18.21 21.55
C ALA A 77 6.20 -18.56 21.62
N ALA A 78 6.83 -18.38 22.79
CA ALA A 78 8.24 -18.68 22.99
C ALA A 78 8.57 -20.17 22.74
N GLN A 79 7.73 -21.10 23.23
CA GLN A 79 7.87 -22.54 23.00
C GLN A 79 7.80 -22.92 21.52
N ARG A 80 7.07 -22.17 20.71
CA ARG A 80 6.94 -22.37 19.25
C ARG A 80 7.97 -21.60 18.43
N GLY A 81 8.87 -20.85 19.07
CA GLY A 81 9.82 -19.98 18.38
C GLY A 81 9.19 -18.75 17.72
N ILE A 82 7.93 -18.43 18.08
CA ILE A 82 7.20 -17.27 17.55
C ILE A 82 7.54 -16.06 18.40
N GLN A 83 8.01 -15.00 17.75
CA GLN A 83 8.28 -13.71 18.38
C GLN A 83 6.99 -12.89 18.47
N ILE A 84 6.89 -12.03 19.48
CA ILE A 84 5.82 -11.05 19.60
C ILE A 84 6.45 -9.67 19.64
N LEU A 85 6.30 -8.91 18.56
CA LEU A 85 6.79 -7.54 18.44
C LEU A 85 5.70 -6.57 18.93
N THR A 86 6.12 -5.53 19.63
CA THR A 86 5.28 -4.41 20.05
C THR A 86 5.65 -3.13 19.34
N LEU A 87 4.88 -2.07 19.51
CA LEU A 87 5.07 -0.79 18.79
C LEU A 87 6.46 -0.15 19.02
N ASP A 88 7.12 -0.47 20.12
CA ASP A 88 8.44 0.07 20.48
C ASP A 88 9.60 -0.82 20.00
N ASP A 89 9.30 -1.97 19.38
CA ASP A 89 10.32 -2.89 18.90
C ASP A 89 11.01 -2.34 17.62
N PRO A 90 12.34 -2.34 17.55
CA PRO A 90 13.07 -1.87 16.37
C PRO A 90 12.76 -2.62 15.07
N LEU A 91 12.31 -3.88 15.18
CA LEU A 91 11.92 -4.71 14.04
C LEU A 91 10.43 -4.55 13.66
N TYR A 92 9.67 -3.75 14.43
CA TYR A 92 8.28 -3.49 14.06
C TYR A 92 8.23 -2.76 12.70
N PRO A 93 7.40 -3.22 11.74
CA PRO A 93 7.39 -2.64 10.39
C PRO A 93 7.09 -1.14 10.41
N ARG A 94 8.10 -0.33 10.01
CA ARG A 94 8.04 1.14 10.15
C ARG A 94 6.86 1.79 9.46
N TYR A 95 6.49 1.30 8.28
CA TYR A 95 5.35 1.83 7.53
C TYR A 95 4.02 1.46 8.16
N LEU A 96 3.93 0.27 8.77
CA LEU A 96 2.77 -0.15 9.54
C LEU A 96 2.63 0.68 10.82
N LEU A 97 3.74 1.00 11.48
CA LEU A 97 3.76 1.86 12.68
C LEU A 97 3.18 3.26 12.41
N SER A 98 3.36 3.79 11.19
CA SER A 98 2.88 5.12 10.79
C SER A 98 1.38 5.16 10.46
N THR A 99 0.69 4.02 10.43
CA THR A 99 -0.75 3.96 10.14
C THR A 99 -1.60 4.47 11.31
N TYR A 100 -2.87 4.74 11.06
CA TYR A 100 -3.79 5.24 12.08
C TYR A 100 -3.98 4.24 13.23
N ASP A 101 -4.09 2.95 12.92
CA ASP A 101 -4.41 1.87 13.85
C ASP A 101 -3.42 0.68 13.76
N PRO A 102 -2.10 0.91 13.99
CA PRO A 102 -1.13 -0.18 13.91
C PRO A 102 -1.43 -1.26 14.96
N PRO A 103 -1.28 -2.56 14.63
CA PRO A 103 -1.41 -3.65 15.59
C PRO A 103 -0.56 -3.40 16.84
N VAL A 104 -1.17 -3.48 18.03
CA VAL A 104 -0.44 -3.29 19.30
C VAL A 104 0.63 -4.36 19.50
N ALA A 105 0.32 -5.58 19.10
CA ALA A 105 1.23 -6.71 19.11
C ALA A 105 1.16 -7.42 17.75
N LEU A 106 2.32 -7.86 17.26
CA LEU A 106 2.47 -8.57 16.00
C LEU A 106 3.22 -9.87 16.25
N TYR A 107 2.54 -11.00 16.09
CA TYR A 107 3.13 -12.33 16.17
C TYR A 107 3.92 -12.60 14.89
N VAL A 108 5.12 -13.13 15.01
CA VAL A 108 6.06 -13.34 13.91
C VAL A 108 6.62 -14.75 13.98
N ASP A 109 6.35 -15.55 12.95
CA ASP A 109 6.99 -16.84 12.71
C ASP A 109 7.95 -16.68 11.53
N GLY A 110 9.22 -17.05 11.70
CA GLY A 110 10.30 -16.78 10.74
C GLY A 110 11.10 -15.53 11.12
N THR A 111 11.63 -14.81 10.13
CA THR A 111 12.57 -13.70 10.36
C THR A 111 12.15 -12.43 9.65
N LEU A 112 11.86 -11.37 10.41
CA LEU A 112 11.74 -10.01 9.91
C LEU A 112 13.10 -9.32 9.90
N LEU A 113 13.35 -8.52 8.87
CA LEU A 113 14.56 -7.73 8.71
C LEU A 113 14.19 -6.24 8.52
N ALA A 114 15.08 -5.34 8.89
CA ALA A 114 14.90 -3.90 8.63
C ALA A 114 14.72 -3.62 7.13
N GLU A 115 15.29 -4.46 6.28
CA GLU A 115 15.20 -4.41 4.83
C GLU A 115 13.79 -4.68 4.30
N ASP A 116 12.93 -5.35 5.07
CA ASP A 116 11.52 -5.60 4.71
C ASP A 116 10.68 -4.32 4.66
N ALA A 117 11.25 -3.18 5.08
CA ALA A 117 10.68 -1.86 4.83
C ALA A 117 10.58 -1.55 3.32
N LEU A 118 11.45 -2.15 2.49
CA LEU A 118 11.37 -2.08 1.04
C LEU A 118 10.46 -3.19 0.53
N SER A 119 9.17 -3.01 0.64
CA SER A 119 8.18 -4.05 0.33
C SER A 119 7.03 -3.57 -0.56
N VAL A 120 6.48 -4.50 -1.34
CA VAL A 120 5.31 -4.29 -2.21
C VAL A 120 4.30 -5.41 -1.97
N ALA A 121 3.04 -5.04 -1.78
CA ALA A 121 1.96 -6.00 -1.66
C ALA A 121 1.48 -6.48 -3.04
N ILE A 122 1.24 -7.79 -3.18
CA ILE A 122 0.58 -8.38 -4.36
C ILE A 122 -0.64 -9.14 -3.88
N VAL A 123 -1.83 -8.74 -4.34
CA VAL A 123 -3.10 -9.29 -3.91
C VAL A 123 -4.03 -9.54 -5.09
N GLY A 124 -5.03 -10.41 -4.90
CA GLY A 124 -6.01 -10.65 -5.96
C GLY A 124 -7.01 -11.75 -5.66
N SER A 125 -7.58 -12.30 -6.73
CA SER A 125 -8.61 -13.33 -6.69
C SER A 125 -8.09 -14.65 -6.11
N ARG A 126 -8.90 -15.29 -5.25
CA ARG A 126 -8.67 -16.67 -4.79
C ARG A 126 -8.91 -17.69 -5.90
N HIS A 127 -9.70 -17.33 -6.89
CA HIS A 127 -10.02 -18.12 -8.08
C HIS A 127 -9.47 -17.40 -9.31
N CYS A 128 -8.14 -17.23 -9.35
CA CYS A 128 -7.46 -16.56 -10.44
C CYS A 128 -7.41 -17.43 -11.71
N SER A 129 -7.32 -16.77 -12.85
CA SER A 129 -7.03 -17.42 -14.12
C SER A 129 -5.56 -17.87 -14.19
N HIS A 130 -5.22 -18.64 -15.23
CA HIS A 130 -3.82 -18.96 -15.52
C HIS A 130 -3.02 -17.70 -15.82
N TYR A 131 -3.59 -16.73 -16.55
CA TYR A 131 -3.00 -15.43 -16.80
C TYR A 131 -2.67 -14.70 -15.50
N GLY A 132 -3.65 -14.54 -14.60
CA GLY A 132 -3.45 -13.85 -13.33
C GLY A 132 -2.38 -14.52 -12.47
N ARG A 133 -2.35 -15.85 -12.40
CA ARG A 133 -1.32 -16.61 -11.70
C ARG A 133 0.06 -16.30 -12.26
N THR A 134 0.23 -16.40 -13.59
CA THR A 134 1.51 -16.16 -14.26
C THR A 134 1.98 -14.72 -14.07
N GLN A 135 1.07 -13.72 -14.13
CA GLN A 135 1.44 -12.33 -13.90
C GLN A 135 1.87 -12.10 -12.45
N ALA A 136 1.16 -12.66 -11.47
CA ALA A 136 1.53 -12.56 -10.05
C ALA A 136 2.91 -13.18 -9.79
N GLU A 137 3.20 -14.36 -10.35
CA GLU A 137 4.50 -15.03 -10.22
C GLU A 137 5.62 -14.18 -10.86
N LYS A 138 5.42 -13.65 -12.07
CA LYS A 138 6.42 -12.83 -12.78
C LYS A 138 6.72 -11.53 -12.04
N LEU A 139 5.68 -10.78 -11.65
CA LEU A 139 5.85 -9.52 -10.91
C LEU A 139 6.54 -9.76 -9.57
N ALA A 140 6.13 -10.81 -8.82
CA ALA A 140 6.74 -11.15 -7.55
C ALA A 140 8.22 -11.54 -7.70
N ALA A 141 8.55 -12.34 -8.72
CA ALA A 141 9.93 -12.72 -9.02
C ALA A 141 10.78 -11.49 -9.42
N GLY A 142 10.24 -10.61 -10.29
CA GLY A 142 10.93 -9.39 -10.71
C GLY A 142 11.19 -8.43 -9.53
N LEU A 143 10.19 -8.19 -8.67
CA LEU A 143 10.34 -7.39 -7.47
C LEU A 143 11.34 -7.99 -6.48
N ALA A 144 11.28 -9.30 -6.25
CA ALA A 144 12.23 -9.99 -5.39
C ALA A 144 13.66 -9.95 -5.96
N ALA A 145 13.83 -10.09 -7.28
CA ALA A 145 15.12 -9.93 -7.97
C ALA A 145 15.65 -8.49 -7.85
N ALA A 146 14.77 -7.50 -7.85
CA ALA A 146 15.12 -6.10 -7.58
C ALA A 146 15.37 -5.81 -6.09
N GLY A 147 15.24 -6.81 -5.20
CA GLY A 147 15.52 -6.68 -3.77
C GLY A 147 14.33 -6.22 -2.91
N PHE A 148 13.13 -6.15 -3.47
CA PHE A 148 11.92 -5.88 -2.70
C PHE A 148 11.41 -7.13 -1.99
N THR A 149 10.84 -6.97 -0.81
CA THR A 149 10.08 -8.01 -0.12
C THR A 149 8.64 -8.02 -0.61
N VAL A 150 8.14 -9.17 -1.05
CA VAL A 150 6.75 -9.32 -1.49
C VAL A 150 5.85 -9.62 -0.31
N VAL A 151 4.84 -8.80 -0.08
CA VAL A 151 3.86 -8.99 1.01
C VAL A 151 2.55 -9.51 0.43
N SER A 152 1.99 -10.57 1.01
CA SER A 152 0.67 -11.05 0.61
C SER A 152 -0.03 -11.82 1.75
N GLY A 153 -1.18 -12.40 1.48
CA GLY A 153 -2.06 -12.92 2.53
C GLY A 153 -2.12 -14.44 2.64
N LEU A 154 -1.25 -15.17 1.98
CA LEU A 154 -1.23 -16.64 1.95
C LEU A 154 -2.56 -17.28 1.49
N ALA A 155 -3.47 -16.52 0.88
CA ALA A 155 -4.71 -17.07 0.34
C ALA A 155 -4.45 -17.89 -0.93
N ARG A 156 -5.46 -18.68 -1.35
CA ARG A 156 -5.43 -19.35 -2.68
C ARG A 156 -5.23 -18.33 -3.79
N GLY A 157 -4.81 -18.78 -4.95
CA GLY A 157 -4.78 -17.97 -6.17
C GLY A 157 -3.62 -16.99 -6.20
N ILE A 158 -3.90 -15.70 -6.34
CA ILE A 158 -2.89 -14.66 -6.54
C ILE A 158 -1.91 -14.56 -5.38
N ASP A 159 -2.38 -14.63 -4.14
CA ASP A 159 -1.50 -14.54 -2.97
C ASP A 159 -0.45 -15.66 -2.96
N SER A 160 -0.90 -16.91 -3.18
CA SER A 160 0.01 -18.07 -3.28
C SER A 160 1.01 -17.93 -4.43
N ALA A 161 0.55 -17.47 -5.59
CA ALA A 161 1.39 -17.24 -6.77
C ALA A 161 2.46 -16.16 -6.49
N ALA A 162 2.08 -15.08 -5.82
CA ALA A 162 3.02 -14.03 -5.41
C ALA A 162 4.11 -14.55 -4.49
N HIS A 163 3.76 -15.33 -3.45
CA HIS A 163 4.76 -15.95 -2.58
C HIS A 163 5.68 -16.91 -3.33
N MET A 164 5.10 -17.76 -4.21
CA MET A 164 5.89 -18.71 -5.01
C MET A 164 6.85 -17.99 -5.96
N GLY A 165 6.39 -16.92 -6.62
CA GLY A 165 7.22 -16.08 -7.49
C GLY A 165 8.39 -15.46 -6.74
N ALA A 166 8.16 -14.86 -5.57
CA ALA A 166 9.23 -14.31 -4.74
C ALA A 166 10.25 -15.38 -4.31
N LEU A 167 9.78 -16.55 -3.88
CA LEU A 167 10.64 -17.67 -3.46
C LEU A 167 11.31 -18.44 -4.62
N SER A 168 11.02 -18.10 -5.86
CA SER A 168 11.70 -18.66 -7.04
C SER A 168 13.06 -18.01 -7.33
N VAL A 169 13.32 -16.86 -6.70
CA VAL A 169 14.53 -16.06 -6.87
C VAL A 169 15.50 -16.37 -5.73
N ASP A 170 16.80 -16.49 -6.04
CA ASP A 170 17.81 -16.63 -5.00
C ASP A 170 17.76 -15.45 -4.02
N ARG A 171 17.67 -15.75 -2.71
CA ARG A 171 17.47 -14.79 -1.63
C ARG A 171 16.21 -13.92 -1.77
N GLY A 172 15.24 -14.33 -2.60
CA GLY A 172 13.94 -13.66 -2.70
C GLY A 172 13.20 -13.75 -1.37
N ARG A 173 12.63 -12.61 -0.92
CA ARG A 173 11.95 -12.50 0.37
C ARG A 173 10.46 -12.28 0.19
N THR A 174 9.68 -12.91 1.09
CA THR A 174 8.24 -12.69 1.12
C THR A 174 7.68 -12.76 2.55
N ILE A 175 6.65 -11.98 2.81
CA ILE A 175 5.97 -11.94 4.11
C ILE A 175 4.51 -12.32 3.91
N ALA A 176 4.08 -13.36 4.65
CA ALA A 176 2.70 -13.79 4.67
C ALA A 176 1.97 -13.19 5.88
N VAL A 177 0.93 -12.40 5.66
CA VAL A 177 0.09 -11.88 6.75
C VAL A 177 -1.17 -12.75 6.87
N LEU A 178 -1.47 -13.30 8.04
CA LEU A 178 -2.58 -14.21 8.24
C LEU A 178 -3.79 -13.51 8.89
N GLY A 179 -4.98 -13.97 8.54
CA GLY A 179 -6.25 -13.54 9.16
C GLY A 179 -6.72 -14.51 10.28
N ASN A 180 -5.79 -15.25 10.86
CA ASN A 180 -5.97 -16.17 12.00
C ASN A 180 -4.66 -16.21 12.77
N GLY A 181 -4.68 -16.81 13.95
CA GLY A 181 -3.47 -17.00 14.77
C GLY A 181 -2.46 -17.94 14.11
N LEU A 182 -1.17 -17.74 14.40
CA LEU A 182 -0.08 -18.52 13.79
C LEU A 182 -0.04 -19.99 14.26
N GLY A 183 -0.86 -20.37 15.22
CA GLY A 183 -1.01 -21.77 15.67
C GLY A 183 -1.59 -22.71 14.61
N THR A 184 -2.25 -22.17 13.58
CA THR A 184 -2.87 -22.93 12.50
C THR A 184 -2.62 -22.27 11.16
N VAL A 185 -2.15 -23.04 10.17
CA VAL A 185 -1.97 -22.54 8.80
C VAL A 185 -3.30 -22.61 8.03
N TYR A 186 -3.72 -21.49 7.49
CA TYR A 186 -4.93 -21.41 6.67
C TYR A 186 -4.66 -20.63 5.37
N PRO A 187 -5.05 -21.15 4.19
CA PRO A 187 -5.72 -22.43 3.99
C PRO A 187 -4.77 -23.63 4.16
N PRO A 188 -5.27 -24.83 4.54
CA PRO A 188 -4.42 -25.98 4.84
C PRO A 188 -3.52 -26.43 3.68
N GLU A 189 -4.00 -26.29 2.45
CA GLU A 189 -3.23 -26.64 1.23
C GLU A 189 -1.97 -25.78 1.05
N ASN A 190 -1.89 -24.59 1.66
CA ASN A 190 -0.72 -23.72 1.61
C ASN A 190 0.29 -24.01 2.74
N ARG A 191 0.15 -25.13 3.47
CA ARG A 191 1.08 -25.52 4.54
C ARG A 191 2.52 -25.60 4.07
N GLN A 192 2.77 -26.25 2.95
CA GLN A 192 4.14 -26.37 2.40
C GLN A 192 4.72 -25.00 2.01
N LEU A 193 3.88 -24.10 1.47
CA LEU A 193 4.30 -22.75 1.13
C LEU A 193 4.62 -21.94 2.38
N TYR A 194 3.78 -22.04 3.42
CA TYR A 194 4.04 -21.45 4.73
C TYR A 194 5.40 -21.90 5.29
N ASP A 195 5.62 -23.23 5.34
CA ASP A 195 6.86 -23.79 5.88
C ASP A 195 8.09 -23.30 5.09
N ARG A 196 8.00 -23.17 3.77
CA ARG A 196 9.08 -22.59 2.95
C ARG A 196 9.38 -21.14 3.28
N ILE A 197 8.37 -20.34 3.63
CA ILE A 197 8.52 -18.92 4.00
C ILE A 197 9.25 -18.80 5.33
N VAL A 198 8.83 -19.56 6.35
CA VAL A 198 9.28 -19.35 7.74
C VAL A 198 10.55 -20.13 8.10
N THR A 199 10.87 -21.24 7.42
CA THR A 199 11.95 -22.12 7.84
C THR A 199 13.34 -21.57 7.54
N ALA A 200 13.50 -20.85 6.43
CA ALA A 200 14.77 -20.26 6.06
C ALA A 200 14.80 -18.76 6.38
N PRO A 201 15.73 -18.29 7.24
CA PRO A 201 15.79 -16.86 7.62
C PRO A 201 15.89 -15.90 6.44
N ALA A 202 16.46 -16.35 5.31
CA ALA A 202 16.57 -15.57 4.10
C ALA A 202 15.23 -15.38 3.37
N HIS A 203 14.22 -16.24 3.62
CA HIS A 203 12.99 -16.24 2.84
C HIS A 203 11.91 -15.28 3.37
N GLY A 204 11.83 -15.05 4.69
CA GLY A 204 10.88 -14.10 5.23
C GLY A 204 10.23 -14.52 6.54
N ALA A 205 8.96 -14.15 6.69
CA ALA A 205 8.17 -14.40 7.89
C ALA A 205 6.68 -14.56 7.59
N SER A 206 5.96 -15.14 8.54
CA SER A 206 4.52 -15.08 8.61
C SER A 206 4.08 -14.24 9.81
N LEU A 207 3.09 -13.37 9.63
CA LEU A 207 2.64 -12.40 10.61
C LEU A 207 1.16 -12.57 10.94
N SER A 208 0.80 -12.30 12.19
CA SER A 208 -0.59 -12.14 12.60
C SER A 208 -0.71 -11.13 13.75
N GLU A 209 -1.79 -10.36 13.78
CA GLU A 209 -2.16 -9.54 14.95
C GLU A 209 -3.03 -10.31 15.96
N LEU A 210 -3.42 -11.53 15.62
CA LEU A 210 -4.35 -12.35 16.41
C LEU A 210 -3.59 -13.35 17.28
N PRO A 211 -4.13 -13.69 18.48
CA PRO A 211 -3.59 -14.75 19.32
C PRO A 211 -3.36 -16.06 18.59
N LEU A 212 -2.38 -16.85 19.03
CA LEU A 212 -1.90 -18.06 18.37
C LEU A 212 -2.99 -19.02 17.93
N ASP A 213 -3.96 -19.29 18.83
CA ASP A 213 -4.99 -20.29 18.59
C ASP A 213 -6.29 -19.70 18.02
N THR A 214 -6.27 -18.43 17.57
CA THR A 214 -7.44 -17.80 16.94
C THR A 214 -7.77 -18.52 15.62
N PRO A 215 -8.96 -19.09 15.46
CA PRO A 215 -9.34 -19.80 14.26
C PRO A 215 -9.58 -18.83 13.08
N PRO A 216 -9.44 -19.31 11.83
CA PRO A 216 -9.79 -18.51 10.66
C PRO A 216 -11.29 -18.21 10.66
N ALA A 217 -11.64 -16.92 10.53
CA ALA A 217 -13.01 -16.45 10.42
C ALA A 217 -13.14 -15.35 9.39
N ALA A 218 -14.25 -15.31 8.66
CA ALA A 218 -14.45 -14.35 7.56
C ALA A 218 -14.27 -12.89 7.98
N GLN A 219 -14.65 -12.57 9.20
CA GLN A 219 -14.53 -11.23 9.78
C GLN A 219 -13.10 -10.75 10.01
N HIS A 220 -12.12 -11.65 10.12
CA HIS A 220 -10.72 -11.30 10.36
C HIS A 220 -9.98 -10.86 9.09
N PHE A 221 -10.40 -11.34 7.91
CA PHE A 221 -9.68 -11.06 6.67
C PHE A 221 -9.67 -9.58 6.26
N PRO A 222 -10.77 -8.81 6.40
CA PRO A 222 -10.71 -7.37 6.14
C PRO A 222 -9.75 -6.64 7.08
N GLY A 223 -9.75 -6.98 8.38
CA GLY A 223 -8.82 -6.42 9.36
C GLY A 223 -7.36 -6.71 9.01
N ARG A 224 -7.04 -7.95 8.62
CA ARG A 224 -5.71 -8.36 8.16
C ARG A 224 -5.23 -7.58 6.95
N ASN A 225 -6.11 -7.27 6.00
CA ASN A 225 -5.74 -6.60 4.75
C ASN A 225 -5.12 -5.20 4.97
N ARG A 226 -5.51 -4.48 6.05
CA ARG A 226 -4.87 -3.21 6.40
C ARG A 226 -3.39 -3.38 6.77
N ILE A 227 -3.02 -4.55 7.32
CA ILE A 227 -1.62 -4.85 7.66
C ILE A 227 -0.81 -5.08 6.38
N ILE A 228 -1.36 -5.80 5.40
CA ILE A 228 -0.73 -6.00 4.09
C ILE A 228 -0.46 -4.65 3.43
N ALA A 229 -1.47 -3.79 3.32
CA ALA A 229 -1.33 -2.47 2.73
C ALA A 229 -0.38 -1.58 3.54
N GLY A 230 -0.55 -1.56 4.87
CA GLY A 230 0.21 -0.69 5.78
C GLY A 230 1.70 -0.99 5.85
N MET A 231 2.11 -2.25 5.62
CA MET A 231 3.53 -2.64 5.59
C MET A 231 4.22 -2.23 4.29
N SER A 232 3.48 -2.04 3.21
CA SER A 232 4.00 -1.96 1.85
C SER A 232 4.07 -0.52 1.35
N LEU A 233 5.01 -0.25 0.44
CA LEU A 233 5.12 1.02 -0.28
C LEU A 233 4.00 1.20 -1.29
N GLY A 234 3.52 0.08 -1.85
CA GLY A 234 2.43 0.04 -2.80
C GLY A 234 1.75 -1.32 -2.85
N THR A 235 0.56 -1.37 -3.41
CA THR A 235 -0.27 -2.58 -3.52
C THR A 235 -0.64 -2.84 -4.98
N ILE A 236 -0.24 -4.01 -5.51
CA ILE A 236 -0.57 -4.48 -6.85
C ILE A 236 -1.80 -5.37 -6.78
N VAL A 237 -2.85 -5.02 -7.52
CA VAL A 237 -4.04 -5.87 -7.70
C VAL A 237 -3.97 -6.54 -9.06
N VAL A 238 -3.77 -7.87 -9.07
CA VAL A 238 -3.58 -8.63 -10.32
C VAL A 238 -4.90 -9.01 -10.96
N GLU A 239 -5.77 -9.66 -10.21
CA GLU A 239 -7.13 -10.03 -10.63
C GLU A 239 -8.11 -9.86 -9.48
N GLY A 240 -9.35 -9.53 -9.81
CA GLY A 240 -10.45 -9.45 -8.85
C GLY A 240 -11.75 -8.99 -9.49
N SER A 241 -12.87 -9.55 -9.04
CA SER A 241 -14.19 -9.02 -9.39
C SER A 241 -14.42 -7.64 -8.75
N GLU A 242 -15.50 -6.96 -9.14
CA GLU A 242 -15.89 -5.67 -8.56
C GLU A 242 -16.14 -5.71 -7.05
N THR A 243 -16.41 -6.87 -6.49
CA THR A 243 -16.66 -7.11 -5.06
C THR A 243 -15.54 -7.88 -4.36
N SER A 244 -14.39 -8.03 -5.02
CA SER A 244 -13.26 -8.79 -4.47
C SER A 244 -12.70 -8.15 -3.20
N GLY A 245 -12.32 -9.00 -2.23
CA GLY A 245 -11.61 -8.57 -1.03
C GLY A 245 -10.25 -7.88 -1.30
N SER A 246 -9.63 -8.11 -2.45
CA SER A 246 -8.41 -7.41 -2.88
C SER A 246 -8.62 -5.90 -3.08
N LEU A 247 -9.83 -5.48 -3.47
CA LEU A 247 -10.19 -4.06 -3.58
C LEU A 247 -10.26 -3.38 -2.20
N ILE A 248 -10.53 -4.15 -1.14
CA ILE A 248 -10.46 -3.63 0.24
C ILE A 248 -9.00 -3.31 0.60
N THR A 249 -8.05 -4.17 0.19
CA THR A 249 -6.62 -3.93 0.40
C THR A 249 -6.15 -2.69 -0.38
N ALA A 250 -6.57 -2.55 -1.64
CA ALA A 250 -6.28 -1.36 -2.45
C ALA A 250 -6.84 -0.08 -1.82
N ARG A 251 -8.05 -0.14 -1.24
CA ARG A 251 -8.62 1.01 -0.52
C ARG A 251 -7.79 1.37 0.71
N TYR A 252 -7.40 0.38 1.53
CA TYR A 252 -6.49 0.65 2.66
C TYR A 252 -5.17 1.27 2.21
N ALA A 253 -4.61 0.84 1.07
CA ALA A 253 -3.41 1.44 0.52
C ALA A 253 -3.62 2.95 0.24
N VAL A 254 -4.71 3.33 -0.44
CA VAL A 254 -5.07 4.73 -0.69
C VAL A 254 -5.29 5.50 0.62
N ASP A 255 -6.03 4.93 1.59
CA ASP A 255 -6.32 5.56 2.87
C ASP A 255 -5.04 5.81 3.71
N MET A 256 -3.96 5.10 3.39
CA MET A 256 -2.65 5.19 4.05
C MET A 256 -1.58 5.91 3.21
N ASP A 257 -1.97 6.61 2.14
CA ASP A 257 -1.07 7.29 1.19
C ASP A 257 -0.01 6.34 0.59
N ARG A 258 -0.44 5.12 0.19
CA ARG A 258 0.38 4.13 -0.51
C ARG A 258 -0.03 4.04 -1.97
N GLU A 259 0.95 3.75 -2.83
CA GLU A 259 0.69 3.58 -4.25
C GLU A 259 -0.23 2.39 -4.54
N VAL A 260 -1.09 2.53 -5.54
CA VAL A 260 -1.97 1.45 -6.01
C VAL A 260 -1.71 1.17 -7.46
N PHE A 261 -1.45 -0.09 -7.73
CA PHE A 261 -1.15 -0.63 -9.05
C PHE A 261 -2.21 -1.64 -9.46
N ALA A 262 -2.49 -1.74 -10.75
CA ALA A 262 -3.45 -2.71 -11.25
C ALA A 262 -2.99 -3.32 -12.57
N VAL A 263 -3.03 -4.65 -12.64
CA VAL A 263 -2.67 -5.40 -13.86
C VAL A 263 -3.86 -5.39 -14.81
N PRO A 264 -3.69 -4.96 -16.07
CA PRO A 264 -4.74 -5.00 -17.07
C PRO A 264 -5.09 -6.46 -17.45
N GLY A 265 -6.30 -6.68 -17.89
CA GLY A 265 -6.74 -7.98 -18.37
C GLY A 265 -7.82 -7.87 -19.44
N SER A 266 -8.35 -8.99 -19.94
CA SER A 266 -9.43 -8.96 -20.93
C SER A 266 -10.66 -8.23 -20.40
N VAL A 267 -11.26 -7.38 -21.22
CA VAL A 267 -12.48 -6.63 -20.90
C VAL A 267 -13.69 -7.56 -20.66
N ASP A 268 -13.67 -8.76 -21.24
CA ASP A 268 -14.72 -9.77 -21.09
C ASP A 268 -14.57 -10.60 -19.81
N SER A 269 -13.39 -10.54 -19.16
CA SER A 269 -13.13 -11.31 -17.95
C SER A 269 -13.74 -10.64 -16.72
N PRO A 270 -14.59 -11.36 -15.95
CA PRO A 270 -15.11 -10.87 -14.68
C PRO A 270 -13.99 -10.51 -13.68
N ASN A 271 -12.86 -11.24 -13.73
CA ASN A 271 -11.72 -11.03 -12.85
C ASN A 271 -10.90 -9.78 -13.20
N SER A 272 -11.09 -9.19 -14.38
CA SER A 272 -10.42 -7.95 -14.78
C SER A 272 -11.20 -6.70 -14.36
N ARG A 273 -12.47 -6.82 -13.97
CA ARG A 273 -13.32 -5.67 -13.63
C ARG A 273 -12.82 -4.87 -12.44
N GLY A 274 -12.32 -5.56 -11.41
CA GLY A 274 -11.71 -4.92 -10.25
C GLY A 274 -10.48 -4.08 -10.62
N PRO A 275 -9.44 -4.66 -11.22
CA PRO A 275 -8.29 -3.92 -11.75
C PRO A 275 -8.68 -2.78 -12.69
N HIS A 276 -9.57 -2.99 -13.65
CA HIS A 276 -10.04 -1.93 -14.55
C HIS A 276 -10.70 -0.76 -13.81
N ARG A 277 -11.47 -1.05 -12.74
CA ARG A 277 -12.07 -0.01 -11.91
C ARG A 277 -10.99 0.80 -11.18
N LEU A 278 -9.94 0.14 -10.68
CA LEU A 278 -8.82 0.81 -10.04
C LEU A 278 -8.06 1.70 -11.02
N ILE A 279 -7.74 1.22 -12.23
CA ILE A 279 -7.09 2.00 -13.30
C ILE A 279 -7.92 3.25 -13.64
N LYS A 280 -9.25 3.08 -13.81
CA LYS A 280 -10.15 4.22 -14.05
C LYS A 280 -10.23 5.21 -12.87
N ALA A 281 -9.92 4.76 -11.67
CA ALA A 281 -9.86 5.58 -10.47
C ALA A 281 -8.49 6.23 -10.23
N GLY A 282 -7.51 6.00 -11.13
CA GLY A 282 -6.18 6.60 -11.07
C GLY A 282 -5.07 5.67 -10.60
N ALA A 283 -5.35 4.38 -10.36
CA ALA A 283 -4.28 3.43 -10.08
C ALA A 283 -3.36 3.25 -11.31
N LYS A 284 -2.06 3.13 -11.05
CA LYS A 284 -1.06 2.91 -12.11
C LYS A 284 -1.30 1.56 -12.79
N LEU A 285 -1.39 1.57 -14.12
CA LEU A 285 -1.42 0.34 -14.90
C LEU A 285 -0.04 -0.31 -14.88
N VAL A 286 0.03 -1.63 -14.66
CA VAL A 286 1.26 -2.41 -14.59
C VAL A 286 1.22 -3.56 -15.59
N GLU A 287 2.17 -3.54 -16.53
CA GLU A 287 2.43 -4.62 -17.48
C GLU A 287 3.65 -5.45 -17.08
N ASP A 288 4.64 -4.79 -16.45
CA ASP A 288 5.88 -5.41 -15.98
C ASP A 288 6.36 -4.82 -14.64
N VAL A 289 7.53 -5.27 -14.18
CA VAL A 289 8.10 -4.83 -12.90
C VAL A 289 8.63 -3.40 -12.97
N GLU A 290 9.10 -2.97 -14.13
CA GLU A 290 9.66 -1.64 -14.38
C GLU A 290 8.65 -0.54 -14.09
N ASP A 291 7.37 -0.74 -14.44
CA ASP A 291 6.28 0.20 -14.11
C ASP A 291 6.16 0.46 -12.60
N VAL A 292 6.36 -0.59 -11.78
CA VAL A 292 6.32 -0.49 -10.32
C VAL A 292 7.58 0.18 -9.79
N LEU A 293 8.75 -0.19 -10.30
CA LEU A 293 10.03 0.34 -9.86
C LEU A 293 10.18 1.83 -10.19
N GLU A 294 9.67 2.26 -11.34
CA GLU A 294 9.67 3.67 -11.75
C GLU A 294 8.84 4.52 -10.79
N GLU A 295 7.62 4.10 -10.48
CA GLU A 295 6.71 4.83 -9.60
C GLU A 295 7.23 4.89 -8.16
N LEU A 296 7.81 3.79 -7.66
CA LEU A 296 8.33 3.73 -6.29
C LEU A 296 9.73 4.29 -6.12
N ARG A 297 10.40 4.74 -7.18
CA ARG A 297 11.81 5.17 -7.17
C ARG A 297 12.10 6.19 -6.07
N GLU A 298 11.35 7.29 -6.03
CA GLU A 298 11.59 8.38 -5.09
C GLU A 298 11.43 7.94 -3.63
N ILE A 299 10.48 7.04 -3.37
CA ILE A 299 10.18 6.52 -2.03
C ILE A 299 11.20 5.45 -1.63
N ALA A 300 11.64 4.62 -2.58
CA ALA A 300 12.57 3.52 -2.35
C ALA A 300 14.02 3.98 -2.21
N GLU A 301 14.45 5.03 -2.93
CA GLU A 301 15.84 5.48 -2.94
C GLU A 301 16.44 5.77 -1.55
N PRO A 302 15.74 6.44 -0.62
CA PRO A 302 16.25 6.64 0.74
C PRO A 302 16.42 5.32 1.52
N LEU A 303 15.55 4.33 1.27
CA LEU A 303 15.60 3.02 1.94
C LEU A 303 16.77 2.18 1.45
N VAL A 304 17.05 2.26 0.16
CA VAL A 304 18.21 1.61 -0.47
C VAL A 304 19.53 2.14 0.09
N LYS A 305 19.62 3.45 0.33
CA LYS A 305 20.84 4.09 0.90
C LYS A 305 21.14 3.68 2.34
N ILE A 306 20.11 3.29 3.10
CA ILE A 306 20.25 2.80 4.49
C ILE A 306 20.66 1.32 4.53
N ARG A 307 20.42 0.60 3.44
CA ARG A 307 20.72 -0.81 3.30
C ARG A 307 22.21 -1.03 2.98
N PRO A 308 22.85 -2.11 3.48
CA PRO A 308 24.13 -2.54 2.92
C PRO A 308 24.00 -2.74 1.41
N PRO A 309 25.01 -2.36 0.60
CA PRO A 309 24.91 -2.43 -0.84
C PRO A 309 24.54 -3.86 -1.29
N ASP A 310 23.34 -4.00 -1.80
CA ASP A 310 22.86 -5.25 -2.40
C ASP A 310 23.04 -5.13 -3.91
N PRO A 311 23.93 -5.95 -4.53
CA PRO A 311 24.21 -5.88 -5.95
C PRO A 311 22.98 -6.22 -6.83
N ARG A 312 21.91 -6.76 -6.26
CA ARG A 312 20.67 -7.11 -6.95
C ARG A 312 19.71 -5.92 -7.09
N LEU A 313 19.85 -4.92 -6.21
CA LEU A 313 18.97 -3.77 -6.22
C LEU A 313 19.33 -2.85 -7.39
N ARG A 314 18.61 -2.99 -8.50
CA ARG A 314 18.74 -2.17 -9.70
C ARG A 314 17.51 -1.27 -9.81
N LEU A 315 17.55 -0.12 -9.13
CA LEU A 315 16.60 0.93 -9.46
C LEU A 315 16.98 1.49 -10.85
N PRO A 316 16.01 1.76 -11.73
CA PRO A 316 16.29 2.35 -13.04
C PRO A 316 17.11 3.63 -12.89
N ASP A 317 18.16 3.81 -13.68
CA ASP A 317 19.01 5.00 -13.65
C ASP A 317 18.22 6.26 -13.96
N SER A 318 18.25 7.23 -13.05
CA SER A 318 17.57 8.53 -13.20
C SER A 318 18.11 9.40 -14.35
N LYS A 319 19.13 8.93 -15.10
CA LYS A 319 19.86 9.67 -16.14
C LYS A 319 19.75 9.08 -17.54
N LYS A 320 18.99 8.03 -17.77
CA LYS A 320 18.70 7.64 -19.15
C LYS A 320 17.54 8.50 -19.66
N GLU A 321 17.88 9.59 -20.31
CA GLU A 321 16.98 10.15 -21.35
C GLU A 321 16.52 8.99 -22.24
N PRO A 322 15.24 8.94 -22.64
CA PRO A 322 14.78 7.91 -23.57
C PRO A 322 15.67 7.97 -24.80
N GLU A 323 16.45 6.93 -25.04
CA GLU A 323 17.10 6.72 -26.32
C GLU A 323 16.01 6.88 -27.38
N LYS A 324 16.16 7.89 -28.22
CA LYS A 324 15.30 8.08 -29.37
C LYS A 324 15.29 6.77 -30.14
N ALA A 325 14.16 6.07 -30.07
CA ALA A 325 13.90 4.88 -30.84
C ALA A 325 13.99 5.25 -32.33
N THR A 326 15.17 5.12 -32.89
CA THR A 326 15.38 5.02 -34.32
C THR A 326 15.12 3.59 -34.74
N SER A 327 13.86 3.21 -34.81
CA SER A 327 13.43 2.09 -35.65
C SER A 327 12.09 2.45 -36.25
N SER A 328 12.15 3.07 -37.37
CA SER A 328 11.10 3.03 -38.36
C SER A 328 10.81 1.59 -38.77
N THR A 329 9.85 0.96 -38.12
CA THR A 329 9.17 -0.20 -38.68
C THR A 329 7.71 0.20 -38.90
N PRO A 330 7.24 0.27 -40.13
CA PRO A 330 5.88 0.68 -40.42
C PRO A 330 4.92 -0.45 -39.97
N LEU A 331 4.00 -0.11 -39.12
CA LEU A 331 2.94 -1.01 -38.63
C LEU A 331 1.76 -1.12 -39.59
N LEU A 332 1.99 -0.96 -40.92
CA LEU A 332 0.91 -0.85 -41.92
C LEU A 332 1.07 -1.73 -43.17
N ASP A 333 1.81 -2.84 -43.10
CA ASP A 333 1.87 -3.78 -44.25
C ASP A 333 1.07 -5.07 -44.06
N ALA A 334 -0.12 -4.99 -43.48
CA ALA A 334 -1.00 -6.15 -43.35
C ALA A 334 -2.47 -5.86 -43.74
N VAL A 335 -2.74 -4.94 -44.67
CA VAL A 335 -4.04 -4.90 -45.38
C VAL A 335 -3.80 -4.53 -46.82
N GLY A 336 -4.15 -5.47 -47.69
CA GLY A 336 -3.82 -5.47 -49.10
C GLY A 336 -4.45 -4.42 -49.97
N GLY A 337 -3.74 -4.16 -51.03
CA GLY A 337 -4.16 -4.00 -52.42
C GLY A 337 -4.99 -2.78 -52.80
N GLY A 338 -4.39 -1.88 -53.58
CA GLY A 338 -5.12 -0.90 -54.38
C GLY A 338 -4.24 0.20 -54.90
N GLU A 339 -3.75 0.04 -56.13
CA GLU A 339 -3.01 1.04 -56.89
C GLU A 339 -3.74 2.38 -57.00
N ASN A 340 -3.08 3.51 -56.79
CA ASN A 340 -3.18 4.59 -57.77
C ASN A 340 -2.00 5.59 -57.74
N LYS A 341 -1.51 5.91 -58.92
CA LYS A 341 -0.43 6.81 -59.29
C LYS A 341 -0.83 8.27 -59.06
N GLY A 342 0.10 9.10 -58.59
CA GLY A 342 -0.08 10.54 -58.65
C GLY A 342 1.02 11.34 -57.95
N ALA A 343 2.09 11.62 -58.68
CA ALA A 343 3.18 12.49 -58.27
C ALA A 343 2.75 13.95 -58.08
N ARG A 344 3.22 14.63 -57.03
CA ARG A 344 3.62 16.04 -57.11
C ARG A 344 4.62 16.44 -56.03
N LYS A 345 5.75 16.96 -56.47
CA LYS A 345 6.82 17.65 -55.73
C LYS A 345 6.33 18.97 -55.12
N ALA A 346 6.78 19.30 -53.91
CA ALA A 346 7.14 20.68 -53.52
C ALA A 346 7.94 20.63 -52.22
N LYS A 347 9.16 20.93 -52.31
CA LYS A 347 10.05 22.03 -51.88
C LYS A 347 10.18 22.22 -50.34
N SER A 348 11.43 22.07 -49.95
CA SER A 348 12.12 22.53 -48.75
C SER A 348 11.81 23.97 -48.36
N ASP A 349 11.68 24.25 -47.07
CA ASP A 349 12.35 25.42 -46.51
C ASP A 349 12.54 25.31 -44.99
N ASP A 350 13.75 25.58 -44.62
CA ASP A 350 14.40 26.10 -43.44
C ASP A 350 13.75 26.13 -42.03
N GLY A 351 14.55 25.60 -41.14
CA GLY A 351 15.02 25.99 -39.83
C GLY A 351 14.15 26.91 -38.95
N LEU A 352 13.86 26.40 -37.75
CA LEU A 352 13.75 27.26 -36.56
C LEU A 352 13.85 26.42 -35.28
N ASP A 353 14.74 26.84 -34.40
CA ASP A 353 15.05 26.45 -33.05
C ASP A 353 13.78 26.42 -32.17
N PRO A 354 13.54 25.42 -31.27
CA PRO A 354 12.40 25.44 -30.39
C PRO A 354 12.69 26.33 -29.18
N ALA A 355 12.29 27.60 -29.29
CA ALA A 355 12.16 28.53 -28.20
C ALA A 355 11.03 28.06 -27.22
N ARG A 356 11.23 28.32 -25.94
CA ARG A 356 10.30 28.14 -24.80
C ARG A 356 8.84 28.51 -25.19
N PRO A 357 7.83 27.76 -24.72
CA PRO A 357 6.45 28.18 -24.94
C PRO A 357 6.16 29.45 -24.11
N SER A 358 5.97 30.55 -24.83
CA SER A 358 5.41 31.79 -24.31
C SER A 358 3.95 31.60 -23.92
N THR A 359 3.55 32.27 -22.85
CA THR A 359 2.19 32.64 -22.41
C THR A 359 1.07 32.21 -23.36
N THR A 360 0.33 31.18 -22.94
CA THR A 360 -0.85 30.70 -23.66
C THR A 360 -1.89 31.83 -23.72
N ASP A 361 -2.25 32.18 -24.95
CA ASP A 361 -3.23 33.22 -25.26
C ASP A 361 -4.62 32.86 -24.67
N LEU A 362 -4.98 33.42 -23.53
CA LEU A 362 -6.24 33.20 -22.79
C LEU A 362 -7.51 33.51 -23.58
N ARG A 363 -7.37 34.13 -24.79
CA ARG A 363 -8.48 34.49 -25.68
C ARG A 363 -9.07 33.29 -26.43
N ALA A 364 -8.38 32.15 -26.48
CA ALA A 364 -8.83 30.97 -27.23
C ALA A 364 -9.54 29.90 -26.35
N VAL A 365 -9.47 29.96 -25.01
CA VAL A 365 -10.07 28.98 -24.11
C VAL A 365 -11.43 29.49 -23.60
N LYS A 366 -12.52 28.91 -24.13
CA LYS A 366 -13.87 29.17 -23.59
C LYS A 366 -14.02 28.51 -22.22
N LEU A 367 -13.89 29.30 -21.15
CA LEU A 367 -14.17 28.89 -19.77
C LEU A 367 -15.66 29.10 -19.49
N ASN A 368 -16.28 28.13 -18.80
CA ASN A 368 -17.63 28.29 -18.28
C ASN A 368 -17.66 29.29 -17.09
N PRO A 369 -18.83 29.76 -16.61
CA PRO A 369 -18.88 30.72 -15.53
C PRO A 369 -18.19 30.29 -14.23
N ARG A 370 -18.27 28.99 -13.86
CA ARG A 370 -17.62 28.45 -12.66
C ARG A 370 -16.09 28.36 -12.84
N GLU A 371 -15.64 27.94 -14.01
CA GLU A 371 -14.21 27.89 -14.35
C GLU A 371 -13.60 29.29 -14.32
N LYS A 372 -14.30 30.30 -14.84
CA LYS A 372 -13.85 31.71 -14.78
C LYS A 372 -13.75 32.21 -13.35
N LEU A 373 -14.71 31.87 -12.50
CA LEU A 373 -14.74 32.27 -11.09
C LEU A 373 -13.52 31.71 -10.37
N ILE A 374 -13.33 30.38 -10.38
CA ILE A 374 -12.24 29.71 -9.70
C ILE A 374 -10.88 30.12 -10.29
N TYR A 375 -10.74 30.18 -11.60
CA TYR A 375 -9.51 30.62 -12.26
C TYR A 375 -9.15 32.08 -11.89
N GLY A 376 -10.16 32.95 -11.74
CA GLY A 376 -9.96 34.34 -11.31
C GLY A 376 -9.39 34.47 -9.89
N MET A 377 -9.70 33.50 -9.02
CA MET A 377 -9.26 33.46 -7.61
C MET A 377 -7.84 32.90 -7.45
N LEU A 378 -7.29 32.20 -8.45
CA LEU A 378 -5.93 31.70 -8.43
C LEU A 378 -4.93 32.81 -8.76
N ASP A 379 -3.72 32.72 -8.18
CA ASP A 379 -2.60 33.62 -8.44
C ASP A 379 -1.47 32.86 -9.15
N GLN A 380 -0.58 33.59 -9.85
CA GLN A 380 0.58 33.01 -10.52
C GLN A 380 1.76 32.76 -9.56
N THR A 381 1.81 33.50 -8.48
CA THR A 381 2.94 33.50 -7.55
C THR A 381 2.59 32.97 -6.16
N ALA A 382 1.34 33.17 -5.73
CA ALA A 382 0.84 32.75 -4.43
C ALA A 382 -0.08 31.52 -4.54
N ALA A 383 0.32 30.42 -3.90
CA ALA A 383 -0.49 29.21 -3.87
C ALA A 383 -1.69 29.37 -2.93
N ARG A 384 -2.91 29.15 -3.44
CA ARG A 384 -4.17 29.23 -2.70
C ARG A 384 -4.61 27.83 -2.24
N ALA A 385 -4.99 27.69 -0.97
CA ALA A 385 -5.53 26.44 -0.44
C ALA A 385 -6.96 26.19 -0.96
N VAL A 386 -7.31 24.91 -1.17
CA VAL A 386 -8.67 24.52 -1.62
C VAL A 386 -9.74 25.06 -0.68
N ASP A 387 -9.52 25.00 0.63
CA ASP A 387 -10.48 25.45 1.64
C ASP A 387 -10.76 26.96 1.54
N GLU A 388 -9.75 27.76 1.23
CA GLU A 388 -9.90 29.20 0.97
C GLU A 388 -10.78 29.44 -0.27
N LEU A 389 -10.53 28.67 -1.35
CA LEU A 389 -11.31 28.77 -2.59
C LEU A 389 -12.77 28.35 -2.38
N ILE A 390 -13.04 27.35 -1.54
CA ILE A 390 -14.40 26.92 -1.18
C ILE A 390 -15.14 28.05 -0.45
N VAL A 391 -14.51 28.64 0.55
CA VAL A 391 -15.12 29.71 1.35
C VAL A 391 -15.40 30.95 0.50
N GLU A 392 -14.45 31.37 -0.32
CA GLU A 392 -14.54 32.59 -1.12
C GLU A 392 -15.47 32.44 -2.32
N SER A 393 -15.48 31.28 -2.99
CA SER A 393 -16.36 31.04 -4.15
C SER A 393 -17.83 30.83 -3.79
N LYS A 394 -18.12 30.47 -2.53
CA LYS A 394 -19.47 30.06 -2.05
C LYS A 394 -20.06 28.86 -2.82
N LEU A 395 -19.23 28.11 -3.51
CA LEU A 395 -19.61 26.86 -4.21
C LEU A 395 -19.50 25.68 -3.25
N GLN A 396 -20.19 24.59 -3.58
CA GLN A 396 -20.04 23.34 -2.83
C GLN A 396 -18.61 22.79 -2.99
N PRO A 397 -18.02 22.15 -1.96
CA PRO A 397 -16.68 21.59 -2.03
C PRO A 397 -16.43 20.71 -3.25
N GLN A 398 -17.40 19.88 -3.62
CA GLN A 398 -17.34 19.01 -4.79
C GLN A 398 -17.27 19.79 -6.12
N GLU A 399 -17.95 20.92 -6.21
CA GLU A 399 -17.94 21.77 -7.41
C GLU A 399 -16.61 22.48 -7.59
N VAL A 400 -15.98 22.94 -6.48
CA VAL A 400 -14.66 23.58 -6.50
C VAL A 400 -13.60 22.57 -6.94
N LEU A 401 -13.60 21.38 -6.34
CA LEU A 401 -12.65 20.31 -6.68
C LEU A 401 -12.78 19.86 -8.14
N ALA A 402 -14.00 19.63 -8.62
CA ALA A 402 -14.24 19.27 -10.01
C ALA A 402 -13.77 20.37 -10.98
N THR A 403 -13.99 21.64 -10.63
CA THR A 403 -13.57 22.78 -11.45
C THR A 403 -12.04 22.92 -11.49
N LEU A 404 -11.36 22.75 -10.35
CA LEU A 404 -9.91 22.77 -10.26
C LEU A 404 -9.28 21.64 -11.10
N LEU A 405 -9.84 20.44 -11.05
CA LEU A 405 -9.41 19.31 -11.87
C LEU A 405 -9.54 19.62 -13.36
N VAL A 406 -10.65 20.20 -13.81
CA VAL A 406 -10.83 20.59 -15.22
C VAL A 406 -9.82 21.65 -15.63
N LEU A 407 -9.54 22.64 -14.77
CA LEU A 407 -8.55 23.69 -15.04
C LEU A 407 -7.13 23.11 -15.11
N GLU A 408 -6.81 22.11 -14.28
CA GLU A 408 -5.53 21.42 -14.26
C GLU A 408 -5.33 20.57 -15.51
N VAL A 409 -6.31 19.76 -15.90
CA VAL A 409 -6.29 19.00 -17.18
C VAL A 409 -6.09 19.90 -18.39
N ARG A 410 -6.67 21.13 -18.36
CA ARG A 410 -6.47 22.15 -19.40
C ARG A 410 -5.15 22.91 -19.25
N ARG A 411 -4.29 22.57 -18.29
CA ARG A 411 -3.02 23.22 -17.99
C ARG A 411 -3.14 24.72 -17.67
N LEU A 412 -4.26 25.12 -17.08
CA LEU A 412 -4.52 26.49 -16.66
C LEU A 412 -4.18 26.74 -15.20
N CYS A 413 -4.10 25.69 -14.39
CA CYS A 413 -3.58 25.73 -13.03
C CYS A 413 -2.76 24.46 -12.74
N ARG A 414 -2.03 24.46 -11.65
CA ARG A 414 -1.22 23.35 -11.17
C ARG A 414 -1.44 23.15 -9.67
N GLN A 415 -1.63 21.92 -9.26
CA GLN A 415 -1.68 21.54 -7.85
C GLN A 415 -0.26 21.50 -7.26
N LEU A 416 -0.13 21.97 -6.02
CA LEU A 416 1.07 21.89 -5.20
C LEU A 416 0.79 21.04 -3.95
N PRO A 417 1.84 20.52 -3.26
CA PRO A 417 1.67 19.78 -2.02
C PRO A 417 0.81 20.53 -0.99
N GLY A 418 -0.04 19.80 -0.26
CA GLY A 418 -0.97 20.38 0.72
C GLY A 418 -2.27 20.91 0.11
N LYS A 419 -2.72 20.36 -1.05
CA LYS A 419 -3.97 20.77 -1.74
C LYS A 419 -4.04 22.28 -2.02
N ARG A 420 -2.92 22.86 -2.46
CA ARG A 420 -2.81 24.25 -2.86
C ARG A 420 -2.72 24.35 -4.38
N TYR A 421 -3.24 25.41 -4.97
CA TYR A 421 -3.26 25.61 -6.43
C TYR A 421 -2.69 26.97 -6.81
N VAL A 422 -1.98 26.98 -7.95
CA VAL A 422 -1.47 28.20 -8.61
C VAL A 422 -1.89 28.22 -10.07
N LYS A 423 -1.97 29.41 -10.68
CA LYS A 423 -2.09 29.49 -12.16
C LYS A 423 -0.85 28.90 -12.82
N ALA A 424 -1.06 28.13 -13.89
CA ALA A 424 0.01 27.56 -14.69
C ALA A 424 0.69 28.59 -15.58
#